data_fcf9539b78b4e88a364d08e221062493
#
_entry.id   fcf9539b78b4e88a364d08e221062493
#
_cell.length_a   1.000
_cell.length_b   1.000
_cell.length_c   1.000
_cell.angle_alpha   90.00
_cell.angle_beta   90.00
_cell.angle_gamma   90.00
#
_symmetry.space_group_name_H-M   'P 1'
#
loop_
_entity.id
_entity.type
_entity.pdbx_description
1 polymer ?
#
loop_
_entity_poly.entity_id
_entity_poly.type
_entity_poly.pdbx_seq_one_letter_code
_entity_poly.pdbx_strand_id
1 'polypeptide(L)'
;MNGGTAVLVKSGRSNYGSGFNINLYVYHKQVYQDIANNYTRVGLGMYVQTPGSGYTIAWSDFGGSYIGISGVGSNGFSAGVSYKGGTIWLVTNQEFNVYHNSDGTRWIDIIWSWGVNSSWGQFVKPSGSFGTGLNRIPRTSSVSCTDFNIGSAATININRNSSSFTHTLTYSFGNQSGTIADRTGATSIGWQTPTSLFSQIPNATSGWGTITCYTYSGDTLIGTSTCRFNAYVVNSNPSVSVTIVDTNSTTKNLTGNENTLVKYFSNAKITINATALNSSYIKSYSIKCDDGKSSTSSSTTFNKVESGKFTIVVTDSRGLSTTLNVSKKLIDYIKLAFTDVKVKRESSTSSKVYLTYTGQYFSKSFGSLLNTISVRYRTRIKDGTWSEYKELNPTVNDKMISQSNILIGSDFSYHNNYEFQIVASDKLVSESETLIKREIKKGEGLFEIRKELFGIHGSFESDSKPLTQKDLNSCISRTYFATCIKCYNTPNNIEFGYLLNISRNGTDERELYNKQFFFDGTTNDIYVRTMNNKSWLSWTKV
;
A
#
# COMPACT_ATOMS: atom_id res chain seq x y z
N MET A 1 35.04 -48.31 -48.05
CA MET A 1 34.46 -47.44 -46.98
C MET A 1 33.27 -46.64 -47.59
N ASN A 2 32.08 -47.15 -47.43
CA ASN A 2 30.90 -46.45 -47.96
C ASN A 2 30.59 -45.19 -47.14
N GLY A 3 30.27 -44.09 -47.84
CA GLY A 3 29.71 -42.85 -47.22
C GLY A 3 30.73 -41.83 -46.69
N GLY A 4 31.99 -41.88 -47.17
CA GLY A 4 33.01 -40.87 -46.85
C GLY A 4 33.29 -39.93 -48.03
N THR A 5 34.09 -38.88 -47.78
CA THR A 5 34.51 -37.89 -48.79
C THR A 5 35.98 -38.16 -49.16
N ALA A 6 36.24 -38.21 -50.46
CA ALA A 6 37.60 -38.33 -51.01
C ALA A 6 38.01 -36.94 -51.56
N VAL A 7 39.16 -36.45 -51.11
CA VAL A 7 39.72 -35.17 -51.54
C VAL A 7 40.96 -35.44 -52.38
N LEU A 8 41.00 -34.99 -53.63
CA LEU A 8 42.16 -35.00 -54.46
C LEU A 8 43.22 -34.05 -53.88
N VAL A 9 44.33 -34.62 -53.37
CA VAL A 9 45.36 -33.82 -52.68
C VAL A 9 46.60 -33.59 -53.52
N LYS A 10 46.84 -34.50 -54.50
CA LYS A 10 47.94 -34.36 -55.43
C LYS A 10 47.58 -35.03 -56.75
N SER A 11 47.92 -34.42 -57.87
CA SER A 11 47.86 -35.03 -59.18
C SER A 11 49.17 -34.79 -59.90
N GLY A 12 49.61 -35.81 -60.66
CA GLY A 12 50.81 -35.72 -61.45
C GLY A 12 50.67 -36.49 -62.73
N ARG A 13 51.28 -35.99 -63.82
CA ARG A 13 51.27 -36.66 -65.12
C ARG A 13 52.49 -37.54 -65.31
N SER A 14 52.31 -38.75 -65.80
CA SER A 14 53.40 -39.59 -66.13
C SER A 14 54.17 -39.08 -67.34
N ASN A 15 55.51 -39.27 -67.31
CA ASN A 15 56.36 -38.91 -68.44
C ASN A 15 56.50 -40.06 -69.46
N TYR A 16 55.77 -41.14 -69.26
CA TYR A 16 55.84 -42.34 -70.13
C TYR A 16 54.68 -42.36 -71.14
N GLY A 17 54.98 -42.55 -72.40
CA GLY A 17 54.02 -42.71 -73.48
C GLY A 17 53.03 -41.52 -73.64
N SER A 18 51.73 -41.82 -73.81
CA SER A 18 50.69 -40.85 -73.95
C SER A 18 50.42 -39.97 -72.69
N GLY A 19 51.19 -40.18 -71.64
CA GLY A 19 51.09 -39.51 -70.35
C GLY A 19 49.72 -39.70 -69.68
N PHE A 20 49.68 -40.41 -68.61
CA PHE A 20 48.44 -40.55 -67.79
C PHE A 20 48.59 -39.86 -66.46
N ASN A 21 47.44 -39.51 -65.85
CA ASN A 21 47.41 -38.89 -64.54
C ASN A 21 47.39 -39.91 -63.43
N ILE A 22 48.24 -39.73 -62.42
CA ILE A 22 48.18 -40.36 -61.15
C ILE A 22 47.58 -39.39 -60.15
N ASN A 23 46.52 -39.82 -59.51
CA ASN A 23 45.82 -39.00 -58.55
C ASN A 23 45.89 -39.57 -57.15
N LEU A 24 46.41 -38.79 -56.19
CA LEU A 24 46.46 -39.14 -54.78
C LEU A 24 45.28 -38.51 -54.09
N TYR A 25 44.55 -39.36 -53.39
CA TYR A 25 43.37 -38.94 -52.62
C TYR A 25 43.55 -39.21 -51.15
N VAL A 26 43.09 -38.32 -50.30
CA VAL A 26 42.85 -38.56 -48.89
C VAL A 26 41.32 -38.69 -48.70
N TYR A 27 40.96 -39.81 -48.09
CA TYR A 27 39.58 -40.12 -47.74
C TYR A 27 39.35 -39.88 -46.28
N HIS A 28 38.22 -39.24 -45.94
CA HIS A 28 37.81 -39.11 -44.58
C HIS A 28 36.32 -39.44 -44.41
N LYS A 29 35.96 -39.95 -43.22
CA LYS A 29 34.56 -40.28 -42.86
C LYS A 29 34.34 -40.04 -41.40
N GLN A 30 33.23 -39.45 -41.07
CA GLN A 30 32.72 -39.44 -39.70
C GLN A 30 32.05 -40.79 -39.44
N VAL A 31 32.66 -41.63 -38.61
CA VAL A 31 32.22 -43.00 -38.36
C VAL A 31 31.04 -43.04 -37.47
N TYR A 32 31.12 -42.38 -36.32
CA TYR A 32 30.03 -42.12 -35.39
C TYR A 32 30.34 -40.93 -34.49
N GLN A 33 29.32 -40.40 -33.85
CA GLN A 33 29.43 -39.38 -32.82
C GLN A 33 29.09 -39.97 -31.46
N ASP A 34 29.97 -39.79 -30.48
CA ASP A 34 29.69 -40.02 -29.07
C ASP A 34 29.21 -38.72 -28.44
N ILE A 35 27.90 -38.57 -28.34
CA ILE A 35 27.26 -37.35 -27.83
C ILE A 35 27.57 -37.14 -26.34
N ALA A 36 27.61 -38.25 -25.58
CA ALA A 36 27.85 -38.20 -24.13
C ALA A 36 29.29 -37.72 -23.83
N ASN A 37 30.27 -38.22 -24.52
CA ASN A 37 31.68 -37.92 -24.33
C ASN A 37 32.19 -36.78 -25.24
N ASN A 38 31.32 -36.22 -26.08
CA ASN A 38 31.60 -35.07 -26.95
C ASN A 38 32.74 -35.28 -27.94
N TYR A 39 32.79 -36.44 -28.60
CA TYR A 39 33.75 -36.68 -29.65
C TYR A 39 33.12 -37.35 -30.89
N THR A 40 33.76 -37.12 -32.03
CA THR A 40 33.49 -37.85 -33.28
C THR A 40 34.62 -38.80 -33.57
N ARG A 41 34.31 -40.06 -33.87
CA ARG A 41 35.25 -40.97 -34.40
C ARG A 41 35.41 -40.76 -35.91
N VAL A 42 36.59 -40.33 -36.31
CA VAL A 42 36.93 -40.01 -37.71
C VAL A 42 37.82 -41.08 -38.30
N GLY A 43 37.35 -41.70 -39.36
CA GLY A 43 38.12 -42.62 -40.12
C GLY A 43 38.85 -41.91 -41.27
N LEU A 44 40.12 -42.19 -41.41
CA LEU A 44 40.98 -41.67 -42.48
C LEU A 44 41.55 -42.81 -43.34
N GLY A 45 41.67 -42.53 -44.60
CA GLY A 45 42.32 -43.40 -45.55
C GLY A 45 43.07 -42.62 -46.63
N MET A 46 44.03 -43.28 -47.30
CA MET A 46 44.76 -42.67 -48.40
C MET A 46 44.84 -43.67 -49.53
N TYR A 47 44.56 -43.25 -50.73
CA TYR A 47 44.68 -44.12 -51.90
C TYR A 47 45.17 -43.33 -53.11
N VAL A 48 45.84 -44.12 -53.99
CA VAL A 48 46.26 -43.61 -55.30
C VAL A 48 45.41 -44.27 -56.40
N GLN A 49 45.02 -43.45 -57.37
CA GLN A 49 44.28 -43.92 -58.53
C GLN A 49 45.05 -43.64 -59.80
N THR A 50 45.10 -44.69 -60.63
CA THR A 50 45.75 -44.65 -61.96
C THR A 50 44.74 -45.04 -63.02
N PRO A 51 44.90 -44.60 -64.26
CA PRO A 51 44.02 -45.04 -65.33
C PRO A 51 44.36 -46.45 -65.75
N GLY A 52 43.35 -47.27 -65.91
CA GLY A 52 43.35 -48.55 -66.66
C GLY A 52 44.47 -49.58 -66.50
N SER A 53 44.30 -50.77 -67.02
CA SER A 53 45.04 -52.01 -66.79
C SER A 53 46.29 -52.20 -67.64
N GLY A 54 47.05 -51.22 -67.93
CA GLY A 54 48.23 -51.37 -68.78
C GLY A 54 49.56 -50.97 -68.15
N TYR A 55 49.49 -50.40 -66.97
CA TYR A 55 50.63 -49.73 -66.36
C TYR A 55 50.94 -50.29 -64.98
N THR A 56 52.20 -50.56 -64.68
CA THR A 56 52.68 -50.96 -63.36
C THR A 56 53.42 -49.79 -62.73
N ILE A 57 53.00 -49.42 -61.53
CA ILE A 57 53.69 -48.46 -60.66
C ILE A 57 54.46 -49.33 -59.63
N ALA A 58 55.74 -49.18 -59.56
CA ALA A 58 56.57 -49.83 -58.54
C ALA A 58 57.43 -48.74 -57.87
N TRP A 59 57.06 -48.35 -56.67
CA TRP A 59 57.75 -47.32 -55.93
C TRP A 59 58.12 -47.83 -54.55
N SER A 60 59.34 -47.59 -54.16
CA SER A 60 59.85 -48.03 -52.86
C SER A 60 59.38 -47.09 -51.76
N ASP A 61 59.24 -47.67 -50.58
CA ASP A 61 59.00 -46.91 -49.35
C ASP A 61 60.32 -46.30 -48.87
N PHE A 62 60.36 -45.00 -48.70
CA PHE A 62 61.49 -44.24 -48.16
C PHE A 62 61.24 -43.73 -46.75
N GLY A 63 60.17 -44.17 -46.11
CA GLY A 63 59.75 -43.78 -44.78
C GLY A 63 59.14 -42.37 -44.70
N GLY A 64 58.53 -42.10 -43.62
CA GLY A 64 57.87 -40.81 -43.36
C GLY A 64 56.45 -40.72 -43.93
N SER A 65 55.85 -41.88 -44.32
CA SER A 65 54.40 -41.90 -44.64
C SER A 65 53.56 -41.82 -43.36
N TYR A 66 52.59 -40.93 -43.34
CA TYR A 66 51.64 -40.85 -42.27
C TYR A 66 50.32 -40.22 -42.74
N ILE A 67 49.28 -40.51 -42.01
CA ILE A 67 48.01 -39.80 -42.09
C ILE A 67 47.52 -39.58 -40.70
N GLY A 68 46.93 -38.39 -40.46
CA GLY A 68 46.46 -38.02 -39.15
C GLY A 68 45.63 -36.76 -39.13
N ILE A 69 45.34 -36.30 -37.92
CA ILE A 69 44.63 -35.06 -37.65
C ILE A 69 45.52 -34.21 -36.75
N SER A 70 45.80 -32.97 -37.18
CA SER A 70 46.67 -32.06 -36.46
C SER A 70 46.17 -31.84 -35.05
N GLY A 71 47.08 -31.92 -34.06
CA GLY A 71 46.71 -31.78 -32.64
C GLY A 71 45.94 -32.96 -32.03
N VAL A 72 45.62 -33.99 -32.80
CA VAL A 72 44.96 -35.22 -32.31
C VAL A 72 45.88 -36.40 -32.34
N GLY A 73 46.52 -36.61 -33.47
CA GLY A 73 47.47 -37.71 -33.67
C GLY A 73 47.67 -38.05 -35.14
N SER A 74 48.73 -38.86 -35.42
CA SER A 74 48.98 -39.39 -36.74
C SER A 74 49.54 -40.82 -36.65
N ASN A 75 49.18 -41.65 -37.61
CA ASN A 75 49.65 -43.00 -37.70
C ASN A 75 50.52 -43.15 -38.96
N GLY A 76 51.72 -43.68 -38.78
CA GLY A 76 52.61 -44.05 -39.88
C GLY A 76 52.13 -45.31 -40.60
N PHE A 77 52.50 -45.44 -41.85
CA PHE A 77 52.27 -46.65 -42.65
C PHE A 77 53.40 -46.88 -43.60
N SER A 78 53.56 -48.16 -44.06
CA SER A 78 54.51 -48.50 -45.09
C SER A 78 53.85 -48.24 -46.46
N ALA A 79 54.54 -47.52 -47.29
CA ALA A 79 53.98 -46.93 -48.49
C ALA A 79 54.63 -47.38 -49.82
N GLY A 80 55.43 -48.41 -49.83
CA GLY A 80 55.88 -48.98 -51.07
C GLY A 80 54.73 -49.58 -51.87
N VAL A 81 54.70 -49.35 -53.15
CA VAL A 81 53.64 -49.85 -54.04
C VAL A 81 54.23 -50.57 -55.25
N SER A 82 53.66 -51.75 -55.57
CA SER A 82 53.78 -52.39 -56.83
C SER A 82 52.42 -52.77 -57.37
N TYR A 83 52.00 -52.09 -58.46
CA TYR A 83 50.60 -52.07 -58.80
C TYR A 83 50.29 -51.98 -60.30
N LYS A 84 49.30 -52.74 -60.77
CA LYS A 84 48.74 -52.66 -62.11
C LYS A 84 47.43 -51.95 -62.12
N GLY A 85 47.36 -50.73 -62.63
CA GLY A 85 46.21 -49.93 -62.92
C GLY A 85 45.00 -50.01 -61.99
N GLY A 86 44.22 -48.87 -61.78
CA GLY A 86 43.02 -48.82 -60.97
C GLY A 86 43.18 -48.03 -59.65
N THR A 87 42.60 -48.51 -58.57
CA THR A 87 42.69 -47.87 -57.24
C THR A 87 43.43 -48.75 -56.26
N ILE A 88 44.44 -48.21 -55.59
CA ILE A 88 45.18 -48.89 -54.51
C ILE A 88 45.09 -48.13 -53.24
N TRP A 89 44.66 -48.78 -52.20
CA TRP A 89 44.66 -48.22 -50.86
C TRP A 89 46.08 -48.33 -50.28
N LEU A 90 46.61 -47.15 -49.87
CA LEU A 90 47.89 -47.05 -49.20
C LEU A 90 47.74 -47.27 -47.70
N VAL A 91 46.69 -46.81 -47.16
CA VAL A 91 46.30 -47.00 -45.76
C VAL A 91 44.76 -47.02 -45.63
N THR A 92 44.24 -47.92 -44.84
CA THR A 92 42.81 -48.09 -44.56
C THR A 92 42.60 -48.18 -43.06
N ASN A 93 41.38 -47.75 -42.59
CA ASN A 93 40.93 -47.90 -41.20
C ASN A 93 41.84 -47.26 -40.14
N GLN A 94 42.42 -46.10 -40.43
CA GLN A 94 43.03 -45.26 -39.41
C GLN A 94 41.94 -44.45 -38.78
N GLU A 95 41.68 -44.66 -37.49
CA GLU A 95 40.57 -43.99 -36.80
C GLU A 95 41.08 -43.20 -35.63
N PHE A 96 40.49 -41.98 -35.45
CA PHE A 96 40.86 -41.01 -34.42
C PHE A 96 39.61 -40.55 -33.65
N ASN A 97 39.70 -40.50 -32.33
CA ASN A 97 38.69 -39.86 -31.52
C ASN A 97 38.96 -38.33 -31.46
N VAL A 98 38.11 -37.56 -32.07
CA VAL A 98 38.25 -36.11 -32.16
C VAL A 98 37.24 -35.45 -31.22
N TYR A 99 37.72 -34.92 -30.11
CA TYR A 99 36.90 -34.21 -29.14
C TYR A 99 36.49 -32.85 -29.70
N HIS A 100 35.20 -32.52 -29.52
CA HIS A 100 34.63 -31.26 -29.96
C HIS A 100 34.78 -30.18 -28.89
N ASN A 101 34.59 -28.92 -29.28
CA ASN A 101 34.48 -27.77 -28.39
C ASN A 101 33.25 -27.94 -27.49
N SER A 102 33.18 -27.16 -26.42
CA SER A 102 32.04 -27.18 -25.48
C SER A 102 30.69 -26.88 -26.12
N ASP A 103 30.66 -26.17 -27.24
CA ASP A 103 29.45 -25.86 -28.02
C ASP A 103 29.12 -26.98 -29.04
N GLY A 104 29.90 -28.06 -29.09
CA GLY A 104 29.71 -29.19 -29.99
C GLY A 104 30.27 -28.97 -31.40
N THR A 105 30.90 -27.86 -31.69
CA THR A 105 31.57 -27.61 -32.98
C THR A 105 32.99 -28.19 -32.98
N ARG A 106 33.49 -28.59 -34.14
CA ARG A 106 34.88 -28.97 -34.32
C ARG A 106 35.29 -28.78 -35.76
N TRP A 107 36.38 -28.07 -35.97
CA TRP A 107 37.18 -28.05 -37.20
C TRP A 107 38.40 -28.88 -37.04
N ILE A 108 38.79 -29.68 -38.09
CA ILE A 108 39.99 -30.51 -38.10
C ILE A 108 40.80 -30.17 -39.31
N ASP A 109 42.13 -30.22 -39.14
CA ASP A 109 43.09 -30.21 -40.22
C ASP A 109 43.68 -31.63 -40.40
N ILE A 110 43.31 -32.25 -41.50
CA ILE A 110 43.84 -33.59 -41.89
C ILE A 110 45.21 -33.36 -42.47
N ILE A 111 46.17 -34.00 -41.86
CA ILE A 111 47.60 -33.96 -42.26
C ILE A 111 48.01 -35.32 -42.88
N TRP A 112 48.79 -35.29 -43.91
CA TRP A 112 49.18 -36.46 -44.62
C TRP A 112 50.60 -36.34 -45.24
N SER A 113 51.26 -37.42 -45.40
CA SER A 113 52.53 -37.54 -46.12
C SER A 113 52.63 -38.96 -46.76
N TRP A 114 53.10 -39.04 -47.96
CA TRP A 114 53.40 -40.29 -48.61
C TRP A 114 54.89 -40.33 -48.89
N GLY A 115 55.64 -41.14 -48.12
CA GLY A 115 57.11 -41.30 -48.12
C GLY A 115 57.67 -42.06 -49.31
N VAL A 116 57.09 -41.81 -50.46
CA VAL A 116 57.55 -42.45 -51.72
C VAL A 116 58.50 -41.51 -52.42
N ASN A 117 59.52 -42.12 -53.05
CA ASN A 117 60.41 -41.39 -53.95
C ASN A 117 60.25 -41.96 -55.38
N SER A 118 59.50 -41.25 -56.16
CA SER A 118 59.26 -41.65 -57.53
C SER A 118 60.29 -40.96 -58.45
N SER A 119 60.76 -41.71 -59.43
CA SER A 119 61.53 -41.16 -60.52
C SER A 119 60.79 -40.09 -61.33
N TRP A 120 59.52 -39.89 -61.03
CA TRP A 120 58.64 -38.93 -61.66
C TRP A 120 58.56 -37.65 -60.82
N GLY A 121 59.55 -36.93 -60.61
CA GLY A 121 59.73 -35.63 -59.95
C GLY A 121 58.58 -35.01 -59.21
N GLN A 122 57.36 -35.32 -59.61
CA GLN A 122 56.12 -34.78 -59.03
C GLN A 122 55.61 -35.51 -57.78
N PHE A 123 56.12 -36.72 -57.52
CA PHE A 123 55.75 -37.55 -56.35
C PHE A 123 56.98 -37.84 -55.47
N VAL A 124 57.81 -36.85 -55.23
CA VAL A 124 58.89 -36.95 -54.27
C VAL A 124 58.34 -36.51 -52.89
N LYS A 125 58.06 -37.49 -52.02
CA LYS A 125 57.52 -37.29 -50.68
C LYS A 125 56.41 -36.27 -50.62
N PRO A 126 55.32 -36.41 -51.42
CA PRO A 126 54.23 -35.44 -51.39
C PRO A 126 53.62 -35.48 -50.00
N SER A 127 53.37 -34.30 -49.48
CA SER A 127 52.75 -34.05 -48.18
C SER A 127 51.87 -32.82 -48.20
N GLY A 128 50.96 -32.66 -47.25
CA GLY A 128 50.11 -31.54 -47.16
C GLY A 128 49.07 -31.63 -46.05
N SER A 129 48.18 -30.67 -46.04
CA SER A 129 47.04 -30.67 -45.14
C SER A 129 45.84 -30.03 -45.82
N PHE A 130 44.67 -30.32 -45.33
CA PHE A 130 43.43 -29.59 -45.64
C PHE A 130 42.49 -29.65 -44.47
N GLY A 131 41.66 -28.57 -44.30
CA GLY A 131 40.69 -28.47 -43.22
C GLY A 131 39.30 -28.92 -43.62
N THR A 132 38.57 -29.46 -42.67
CA THR A 132 37.12 -29.77 -42.79
C THR A 132 36.41 -29.65 -41.47
N GLY A 133 35.14 -29.23 -41.52
CA GLY A 133 34.27 -29.20 -40.36
C GLY A 133 33.64 -30.56 -40.08
N LEU A 134 33.61 -30.97 -38.81
CA LEU A 134 32.81 -32.11 -38.38
C LEU A 134 31.36 -31.69 -38.12
N ASN A 135 30.43 -32.64 -38.26
CA ASN A 135 29.05 -32.42 -37.88
C ASN A 135 28.98 -32.01 -36.40
N ARG A 136 28.25 -30.98 -36.12
CA ARG A 136 28.11 -30.52 -34.75
C ARG A 136 27.46 -31.58 -33.87
N ILE A 137 28.03 -31.81 -32.69
CA ILE A 137 27.43 -32.68 -31.68
C ILE A 137 26.40 -31.84 -30.91
N PRO A 138 25.14 -32.29 -30.83
CA PRO A 138 24.14 -31.62 -30.00
C PRO A 138 24.60 -31.54 -28.54
N ARG A 139 24.48 -30.36 -27.95
CA ARG A 139 24.85 -30.11 -26.54
C ARG A 139 23.63 -29.68 -25.75
N THR A 140 23.87 -29.07 -24.59
CA THR A 140 22.85 -28.64 -23.62
C THR A 140 21.64 -27.99 -24.30
N SER A 141 20.46 -28.49 -23.97
CA SER A 141 19.19 -27.88 -24.35
C SER A 141 18.96 -26.57 -23.59
N SER A 142 18.23 -25.63 -24.15
CA SER A 142 17.84 -24.42 -23.45
C SER A 142 16.46 -24.59 -22.83
N VAL A 143 16.23 -23.88 -21.70
CA VAL A 143 14.98 -23.87 -20.97
C VAL A 143 14.42 -22.46 -20.93
N SER A 144 13.11 -22.34 -21.01
CA SER A 144 12.36 -21.08 -20.83
C SER A 144 11.11 -21.30 -19.99
N CYS A 145 10.72 -20.28 -19.25
CA CYS A 145 9.50 -20.24 -18.44
C CYS A 145 8.91 -18.84 -18.45
N THR A 146 7.64 -18.74 -18.18
CA THR A 146 6.93 -17.46 -17.97
C THR A 146 6.77 -17.21 -16.48
N ASP A 147 6.55 -15.96 -16.12
CA ASP A 147 6.13 -15.58 -14.78
C ASP A 147 4.75 -16.17 -14.46
N PHE A 148 4.46 -16.40 -13.17
CA PHE A 148 3.22 -17.05 -12.73
C PHE A 148 2.74 -16.57 -11.37
N ASN A 149 1.48 -16.87 -11.06
CA ASN A 149 0.92 -16.72 -9.73
C ASN A 149 1.20 -17.98 -8.89
N ILE A 150 1.70 -17.83 -7.68
CA ILE A 150 1.96 -18.95 -6.78
C ILE A 150 0.66 -19.74 -6.54
N GLY A 151 0.77 -21.08 -6.62
CA GLY A 151 -0.37 -21.99 -6.51
C GLY A 151 -1.12 -22.22 -7.83
N SER A 152 -0.73 -21.58 -8.94
CA SER A 152 -1.27 -21.84 -10.26
C SER A 152 -0.34 -22.73 -11.10
N ALA A 153 -0.84 -23.26 -12.20
CA ALA A 153 -0.02 -23.99 -13.17
C ALA A 153 0.86 -23.02 -13.96
N ALA A 154 2.14 -23.38 -14.11
CA ALA A 154 3.11 -22.72 -14.98
C ALA A 154 3.54 -23.67 -16.10
N THR A 155 3.93 -23.15 -17.25
CA THR A 155 4.45 -23.93 -18.37
C THR A 155 5.93 -23.68 -18.53
N ILE A 156 6.70 -24.76 -18.60
CA ILE A 156 8.15 -24.75 -18.83
C ILE A 156 8.40 -25.37 -20.19
N ASN A 157 9.12 -24.67 -21.05
CA ASN A 157 9.45 -25.14 -22.38
C ASN A 157 10.95 -25.45 -22.47
N ILE A 158 11.28 -26.59 -23.07
CA ILE A 158 12.64 -27.02 -23.34
C ILE A 158 12.86 -27.00 -24.85
N ASN A 159 13.77 -26.17 -25.30
CA ASN A 159 14.24 -26.22 -26.68
C ASN A 159 15.32 -27.33 -26.77
N ARG A 160 14.85 -28.54 -27.10
CA ARG A 160 15.64 -29.77 -27.07
C ARG A 160 16.53 -29.88 -28.30
N ASN A 161 17.85 -29.99 -28.09
CA ASN A 161 18.83 -30.03 -29.16
C ASN A 161 18.98 -31.41 -29.82
N SER A 162 18.49 -32.50 -29.21
CA SER A 162 18.42 -33.84 -29.79
C SER A 162 17.19 -34.59 -29.30
N SER A 163 16.53 -35.33 -30.16
CA SER A 163 15.35 -36.15 -29.80
C SER A 163 15.67 -37.26 -28.79
N SER A 164 16.94 -37.67 -28.68
CA SER A 164 17.42 -38.67 -27.72
C SER A 164 17.65 -38.11 -26.32
N PHE A 165 17.62 -36.80 -26.13
CA PHE A 165 17.92 -36.20 -24.83
C PHE A 165 16.75 -36.33 -23.87
N THR A 166 17.10 -36.59 -22.61
CA THR A 166 16.18 -36.47 -21.47
C THR A 166 16.63 -35.36 -20.55
N HIS A 167 15.67 -34.83 -19.78
CA HIS A 167 15.88 -33.65 -18.95
C HIS A 167 15.37 -33.86 -17.55
N THR A 168 16.15 -33.42 -16.56
CA THR A 168 15.67 -33.21 -15.20
C THR A 168 15.52 -31.71 -14.95
N LEU A 169 14.35 -31.31 -14.53
CA LEU A 169 14.05 -29.93 -14.17
C LEU A 169 13.95 -29.77 -12.66
N THR A 170 14.68 -28.81 -12.13
CA THR A 170 14.57 -28.41 -10.72
C THR A 170 14.23 -26.92 -10.62
N TYR A 171 13.63 -26.50 -9.50
CA TYR A 171 13.45 -25.09 -9.19
C TYR A 171 14.18 -24.72 -7.91
N SER A 172 14.51 -23.45 -7.79
CA SER A 172 14.91 -22.80 -6.55
C SER A 172 14.19 -21.47 -6.39
N PHE A 173 13.65 -21.19 -5.17
CA PHE A 173 12.95 -19.98 -4.83
C PHE A 173 13.14 -19.68 -3.34
N GLY A 174 13.90 -18.62 -3.01
CA GLY A 174 14.37 -18.40 -1.65
C GLY A 174 15.18 -19.58 -1.15
N ASN A 175 14.80 -20.13 0.00
CA ASN A 175 15.43 -21.33 0.58
C ASN A 175 14.75 -22.63 0.17
N GLN A 176 13.73 -22.56 -0.68
CA GLN A 176 13.00 -23.73 -1.15
C GLN A 176 13.48 -24.16 -2.52
N SER A 177 13.64 -25.47 -2.70
CA SER A 177 13.97 -26.09 -3.98
C SER A 177 13.22 -27.41 -4.11
N GLY A 178 13.13 -27.91 -5.33
CA GLY A 178 12.53 -29.21 -5.61
C GLY A 178 12.65 -29.62 -7.06
N THR A 179 12.31 -30.88 -7.34
CA THR A 179 12.27 -31.43 -8.67
C THR A 179 10.90 -31.23 -9.30
N ILE A 180 10.88 -30.69 -10.52
CA ILE A 180 9.65 -30.47 -11.31
C ILE A 180 9.36 -31.70 -12.17
N ALA A 181 10.40 -32.20 -12.85
CA ALA A 181 10.33 -33.39 -13.67
C ALA A 181 11.69 -34.07 -13.65
N ASP A 182 11.69 -35.39 -13.68
CA ASP A 182 12.93 -36.19 -13.74
C ASP A 182 12.98 -37.02 -15.02
N ARG A 183 14.15 -37.00 -15.68
CA ARG A 183 14.48 -37.77 -16.88
C ARG A 183 13.39 -37.74 -17.97
N THR A 184 12.73 -36.62 -18.13
CA THR A 184 11.64 -36.47 -19.11
C THR A 184 12.16 -36.22 -20.52
N GLY A 185 11.52 -36.83 -21.51
CA GLY A 185 11.69 -36.52 -22.93
C GLY A 185 10.73 -35.45 -23.46
N ALA A 186 9.84 -34.90 -22.60
CA ALA A 186 8.88 -33.88 -22.99
C ALA A 186 9.58 -32.54 -23.26
N THR A 187 9.07 -31.79 -24.22
CA THR A 187 9.56 -30.42 -24.55
C THR A 187 8.70 -29.30 -23.93
N SER A 188 7.55 -29.65 -23.38
CA SER A 188 6.69 -28.75 -22.63
C SER A 188 6.17 -29.48 -21.40
N ILE A 189 6.36 -28.87 -20.23
CA ILE A 189 6.01 -29.45 -18.93
C ILE A 189 5.10 -28.46 -18.18
N GLY A 190 3.91 -28.94 -17.79
CA GLY A 190 3.05 -28.24 -16.84
C GLY A 190 3.58 -28.46 -15.41
N TRP A 191 3.81 -27.39 -14.70
CA TRP A 191 4.26 -27.40 -13.31
C TRP A 191 3.19 -26.75 -12.43
N GLN A 192 2.53 -27.57 -11.57
CA GLN A 192 1.68 -27.04 -10.51
C GLN A 192 2.58 -26.45 -9.43
N THR A 193 2.60 -25.12 -9.34
CA THR A 193 3.52 -24.42 -8.44
C THR A 193 3.12 -24.61 -6.98
N PRO A 194 4.04 -24.97 -6.08
CA PRO A 194 3.72 -25.22 -4.68
C PRO A 194 3.26 -23.97 -3.94
N THR A 195 2.19 -24.05 -3.17
CA THR A 195 1.73 -22.96 -2.29
C THR A 195 2.73 -22.66 -1.17
N SER A 196 3.60 -23.60 -0.83
CA SER A 196 4.68 -23.38 0.14
C SER A 196 5.66 -22.25 -0.28
N LEU A 197 5.70 -21.88 -1.57
CA LEU A 197 6.49 -20.74 -2.04
C LEU A 197 6.08 -19.41 -1.38
N PHE A 198 4.83 -19.29 -0.94
CA PHE A 198 4.39 -18.09 -0.21
C PHE A 198 5.22 -17.80 1.05
N SER A 199 5.71 -18.84 1.73
CA SER A 199 6.51 -18.71 2.95
C SER A 199 7.89 -18.09 2.69
N GLN A 200 8.36 -18.10 1.45
CA GLN A 200 9.65 -17.53 1.06
C GLN A 200 9.58 -16.00 0.86
N ILE A 201 8.37 -15.47 0.68
CA ILE A 201 8.14 -14.04 0.45
C ILE A 201 7.00 -13.50 1.37
N PRO A 202 7.12 -13.66 2.71
CA PRO A 202 6.05 -13.23 3.64
C PRO A 202 5.83 -11.71 3.65
N ASN A 203 6.82 -10.93 3.17
CA ASN A 203 6.84 -9.47 3.19
C ASN A 203 6.83 -8.84 1.79
N ALA A 204 6.65 -9.64 0.74
CA ALA A 204 6.67 -9.15 -0.64
C ALA A 204 5.51 -9.75 -1.45
N THR A 205 5.07 -9.03 -2.47
CA THR A 205 4.01 -9.46 -3.40
C THR A 205 4.55 -10.23 -4.60
N SER A 206 5.87 -10.30 -4.76
CA SER A 206 6.52 -11.14 -5.77
C SER A 206 7.95 -11.49 -5.36
N GLY A 207 8.52 -12.49 -6.01
CA GLY A 207 9.90 -12.90 -5.81
C GLY A 207 10.45 -13.61 -7.03
N TRP A 208 11.79 -13.57 -7.18
CA TRP A 208 12.51 -14.23 -8.26
C TRP A 208 12.95 -15.64 -7.87
N GLY A 209 12.79 -16.54 -8.82
CA GLY A 209 13.30 -17.91 -8.73
C GLY A 209 14.03 -18.31 -10.01
N THR A 210 14.58 -19.51 -9.99
CA THR A 210 15.33 -20.08 -11.10
C THR A 210 14.87 -21.50 -11.36
N ILE A 211 14.68 -21.86 -12.61
CA ILE A 211 14.54 -23.24 -13.07
C ILE A 211 15.88 -23.65 -13.66
N THR A 212 16.39 -24.82 -13.26
CA THR A 212 17.59 -25.45 -13.82
C THR A 212 17.17 -26.68 -14.60
N CYS A 213 17.62 -26.75 -15.86
CA CYS A 213 17.42 -27.86 -16.74
C CYS A 213 18.75 -28.62 -16.91
N TYR A 214 18.79 -29.85 -16.45
CA TYR A 214 19.89 -30.77 -16.64
C TYR A 214 19.62 -31.59 -17.90
N THR A 215 20.53 -31.57 -18.88
CA THR A 215 20.40 -32.29 -20.16
C THR A 215 21.24 -33.56 -20.12
N TYR A 216 20.63 -34.68 -20.42
CA TYR A 216 21.31 -35.98 -20.41
C TYR A 216 21.28 -36.63 -21.80
N SER A 217 22.39 -37.32 -22.15
CA SER A 217 22.48 -38.28 -23.25
C SER A 217 22.65 -39.68 -22.66
N GLY A 218 21.60 -40.49 -22.72
CA GLY A 218 21.53 -41.68 -21.86
C GLY A 218 21.64 -41.29 -20.39
N ASP A 219 22.56 -41.90 -19.64
CA ASP A 219 22.78 -41.58 -18.22
C ASP A 219 23.81 -40.47 -17.98
N THR A 220 24.49 -40.01 -19.04
CA THR A 220 25.54 -39.01 -18.92
C THR A 220 24.96 -37.59 -18.94
N LEU A 221 25.24 -36.82 -17.89
CA LEU A 221 24.93 -35.36 -17.85
C LEU A 221 25.87 -34.64 -18.83
N ILE A 222 25.30 -34.03 -19.86
CA ILE A 222 26.06 -33.31 -20.88
C ILE A 222 26.06 -31.78 -20.70
N GLY A 223 25.26 -31.28 -19.77
CA GLY A 223 25.28 -29.87 -19.39
C GLY A 223 23.99 -29.40 -18.75
N THR A 224 24.00 -28.13 -18.32
CA THR A 224 22.86 -27.47 -17.66
C THR A 224 22.56 -26.15 -18.31
N SER A 225 21.29 -25.77 -18.27
CA SER A 225 20.81 -24.42 -18.63
C SER A 225 19.83 -23.93 -17.59
N THR A 226 19.64 -22.60 -17.50
CA THR A 226 18.74 -22.00 -16.52
C THR A 226 17.83 -20.97 -17.16
N CYS A 227 16.63 -20.81 -16.60
CA CYS A 227 15.79 -19.64 -16.82
C CYS A 227 15.31 -19.06 -15.48
N ARG A 228 15.07 -17.76 -15.45
CA ARG A 228 14.50 -17.07 -14.29
C ARG A 228 13.01 -16.88 -14.48
N PHE A 229 12.27 -16.87 -13.38
CA PHE A 229 10.85 -16.54 -13.31
C PHE A 229 10.60 -15.57 -12.17
N ASN A 230 9.52 -14.80 -12.27
CA ASN A 230 8.96 -14.05 -11.16
C ASN A 230 7.65 -14.72 -10.73
N ALA A 231 7.52 -15.00 -9.43
CA ALA A 231 6.33 -15.61 -8.85
C ALA A 231 5.55 -14.54 -8.05
N TYR A 232 4.27 -14.38 -8.35
CA TYR A 232 3.40 -13.35 -7.79
C TYR A 232 2.44 -13.90 -6.74
N VAL A 233 2.17 -13.04 -5.76
CA VAL A 233 1.11 -13.25 -4.77
C VAL A 233 -0.14 -12.53 -5.24
N VAL A 234 -1.24 -13.23 -5.42
CA VAL A 234 -2.53 -12.68 -5.81
C VAL A 234 -3.62 -13.08 -4.81
N ASN A 235 -4.70 -12.32 -4.73
CA ASN A 235 -5.87 -12.61 -3.89
C ASN A 235 -5.50 -12.93 -2.43
N SER A 236 -4.58 -12.15 -1.86
CA SER A 236 -3.98 -12.43 -0.55
C SER A 236 -4.25 -11.33 0.48
N ASN A 237 -5.25 -10.47 0.25
CA ASN A 237 -5.67 -9.47 1.22
C ASN A 237 -6.11 -10.15 2.52
N PRO A 238 -5.82 -9.57 3.70
CA PRO A 238 -6.26 -10.11 4.98
C PRO A 238 -7.78 -10.35 5.03
N SER A 239 -8.18 -11.49 5.60
CA SER A 239 -9.59 -11.72 5.96
C SER A 239 -9.89 -10.96 7.25
N VAL A 240 -10.96 -10.14 7.26
CA VAL A 240 -11.28 -9.25 8.38
C VAL A 240 -12.75 -9.35 8.73
N SER A 241 -13.03 -9.50 10.03
CA SER A 241 -14.36 -9.32 10.62
C SER A 241 -14.30 -8.35 11.79
N VAL A 242 -15.37 -7.62 12.03
CA VAL A 242 -15.42 -6.56 13.05
C VAL A 242 -16.70 -6.67 13.86
N THR A 243 -16.54 -6.60 15.17
CA THR A 243 -17.65 -6.46 16.12
C THR A 243 -17.60 -5.06 16.73
N ILE A 244 -18.72 -4.35 16.74
CA ILE A 244 -18.86 -3.03 17.38
C ILE A 244 -20.10 -3.08 18.27
N VAL A 245 -19.90 -2.86 19.57
CA VAL A 245 -20.98 -2.91 20.58
C VAL A 245 -20.85 -1.71 21.54
N ASP A 246 -21.98 -1.24 22.04
CA ASP A 246 -22.01 -0.30 23.15
C ASP A 246 -21.64 -1.00 24.46
N THR A 247 -20.71 -0.44 25.21
CA THR A 247 -20.30 -0.95 26.53
C THR A 247 -20.83 -0.11 27.69
N ASN A 248 -21.49 1.02 27.41
CA ASN A 248 -22.10 1.84 28.44
C ASN A 248 -23.41 1.17 28.92
N SER A 249 -23.46 0.78 30.20
CA SER A 249 -24.62 0.10 30.77
C SER A 249 -25.90 0.93 30.70
N THR A 250 -25.81 2.23 30.93
CA THR A 250 -26.98 3.12 30.90
C THR A 250 -27.59 3.18 29.51
N THR A 251 -26.79 3.41 28.47
CA THR A 251 -27.30 3.49 27.10
C THR A 251 -27.78 2.13 26.59
N LYS A 252 -27.13 1.03 26.96
CA LYS A 252 -27.61 -0.31 26.63
C LYS A 252 -28.99 -0.61 27.25
N ASN A 253 -29.18 -0.25 28.50
CA ASN A 253 -30.48 -0.43 29.17
C ASN A 253 -31.58 0.43 28.50
N LEU A 254 -31.26 1.66 28.12
CA LEU A 254 -32.20 2.55 27.45
C LEU A 254 -32.58 2.08 26.05
N THR A 255 -31.62 1.57 25.29
CA THR A 255 -31.85 1.06 23.93
C THR A 255 -32.38 -0.36 23.90
N GLY A 256 -32.11 -1.15 24.94
CA GLY A 256 -32.36 -2.63 24.98
C GLY A 256 -31.49 -3.39 23.98
N ASN A 257 -30.44 -2.77 23.41
CA ASN A 257 -29.66 -3.36 22.36
C ASN A 257 -28.23 -2.77 22.31
N GLU A 258 -27.24 -3.60 22.54
CA GLU A 258 -25.82 -3.19 22.48
C GLU A 258 -25.32 -2.80 21.07
N ASN A 259 -26.08 -3.14 20.03
CA ASN A 259 -25.76 -2.74 18.65
C ASN A 259 -26.29 -1.35 18.25
N THR A 260 -26.96 -0.67 19.17
CA THR A 260 -27.47 0.70 18.96
C THR A 260 -26.71 1.67 19.85
N LEU A 261 -26.14 2.69 19.25
CA LEU A 261 -25.37 3.71 19.93
C LEU A 261 -26.26 4.94 20.23
N VAL A 262 -25.94 5.65 21.30
CA VAL A 262 -26.57 6.93 21.67
C VAL A 262 -25.49 8.01 21.63
N LYS A 263 -25.70 9.02 20.81
CA LYS A 263 -24.78 10.15 20.63
C LYS A 263 -24.41 10.78 21.97
N TYR A 264 -23.14 11.12 22.15
CA TYR A 264 -22.52 11.70 23.35
C TYR A 264 -22.44 10.80 24.59
N PHE A 265 -23.09 9.63 24.60
CA PHE A 265 -23.15 8.78 25.79
C PHE A 265 -22.62 7.36 25.58
N SER A 266 -22.85 6.77 24.42
CA SER A 266 -22.39 5.40 24.17
C SER A 266 -20.88 5.30 24.07
N ASN A 267 -20.36 4.16 24.57
CA ASN A 267 -18.97 3.79 24.47
C ASN A 267 -18.85 2.62 23.47
N ALA A 268 -18.46 2.92 22.24
CA ALA A 268 -18.32 1.94 21.17
C ALA A 268 -17.04 1.11 21.37
N LYS A 269 -17.18 -0.15 21.78
CA LYS A 269 -16.10 -1.13 21.81
C LYS A 269 -16.01 -1.77 20.44
N ILE A 270 -14.88 -1.61 19.78
CA ILE A 270 -14.55 -2.19 18.49
C ILE A 270 -13.56 -3.33 18.72
N THR A 271 -13.85 -4.51 18.16
CA THR A 271 -12.96 -5.67 18.19
C THR A 271 -12.79 -6.18 16.77
N ILE A 272 -11.56 -6.27 16.29
CA ILE A 272 -11.20 -6.75 14.97
C ILE A 272 -10.65 -8.16 15.10
N ASN A 273 -11.23 -9.10 14.33
CA ASN A 273 -10.67 -10.42 14.08
C ASN A 273 -10.13 -10.42 12.65
N ALA A 274 -8.83 -10.58 12.52
CA ALA A 274 -8.16 -10.56 11.23
C ALA A 274 -7.20 -11.73 11.09
N THR A 275 -7.16 -12.33 9.90
CA THR A 275 -6.26 -13.41 9.55
C THR A 275 -5.53 -13.03 8.27
N ALA A 276 -4.22 -13.02 8.32
CA ALA A 276 -3.40 -12.85 7.13
C ALA A 276 -3.38 -14.14 6.30
N LEU A 277 -3.27 -14.02 4.98
CA LEU A 277 -3.31 -15.14 4.06
C LEU A 277 -1.91 -15.45 3.50
N ASN A 278 -1.75 -16.70 3.01
CA ASN A 278 -0.57 -17.08 2.22
C ASN A 278 0.76 -16.78 2.92
N SER A 279 0.89 -17.16 4.19
CA SER A 279 2.11 -16.99 5.01
C SER A 279 2.52 -15.53 5.29
N SER A 280 1.67 -14.56 5.04
CA SER A 280 1.86 -13.20 5.58
C SER A 280 1.40 -13.14 7.05
N TYR A 281 1.65 -12.05 7.73
CA TYR A 281 1.17 -11.76 9.08
C TYR A 281 0.54 -10.37 9.13
N ILE A 282 -0.34 -10.13 10.09
CA ILE A 282 -0.94 -8.81 10.25
C ILE A 282 0.12 -7.83 10.75
N LYS A 283 0.32 -6.75 9.99
CA LYS A 283 1.30 -5.71 10.27
C LYS A 283 0.71 -4.55 11.04
N SER A 284 -0.50 -4.12 10.69
CA SER A 284 -1.11 -2.95 11.32
C SER A 284 -2.63 -2.93 11.23
N TYR A 285 -3.21 -2.18 12.17
CA TYR A 285 -4.62 -1.86 12.22
C TYR A 285 -4.81 -0.35 12.15
N SER A 286 -5.91 0.10 11.59
CA SER A 286 -6.39 1.47 11.68
C SER A 286 -7.89 1.46 11.85
N ILE A 287 -8.37 2.10 12.90
CA ILE A 287 -9.80 2.29 13.18
C ILE A 287 -10.03 3.79 13.21
N LYS A 288 -10.99 4.26 12.43
CA LYS A 288 -11.43 5.66 12.44
C LYS A 288 -12.94 5.72 12.61
N CYS A 289 -13.40 6.63 13.44
CA CYS A 289 -14.80 7.04 13.54
C CYS A 289 -14.96 8.38 12.85
N ASP A 290 -16.10 8.62 12.20
CA ASP A 290 -16.37 9.89 11.51
C ASP A 290 -16.45 11.10 12.47
N ASP A 291 -16.49 10.85 13.78
CA ASP A 291 -16.41 11.90 14.82
C ASP A 291 -14.95 12.32 15.16
N GLY A 292 -13.97 11.83 14.40
CA GLY A 292 -12.55 12.17 14.53
C GLY A 292 -11.75 11.25 15.45
N LYS A 293 -12.39 10.32 16.18
CA LYS A 293 -11.67 9.35 17.02
C LYS A 293 -10.96 8.30 16.17
N SER A 294 -9.76 7.90 16.58
CA SER A 294 -8.97 6.89 15.87
C SER A 294 -8.17 6.01 16.82
N SER A 295 -7.78 4.83 16.34
CA SER A 295 -6.92 3.88 17.05
C SER A 295 -6.16 3.00 16.06
N THR A 296 -4.99 2.50 16.50
CA THR A 296 -4.18 1.54 15.74
C THR A 296 -4.16 0.15 16.39
N SER A 297 -4.97 -0.07 17.41
CA SER A 297 -5.08 -1.36 18.11
C SER A 297 -6.12 -2.25 17.46
N SER A 298 -5.97 -3.57 17.58
CA SER A 298 -6.97 -4.56 17.13
C SER A 298 -8.26 -4.52 17.95
N SER A 299 -8.21 -3.92 19.15
CA SER A 299 -9.39 -3.70 20.00
C SER A 299 -9.26 -2.36 20.69
N THR A 300 -10.34 -1.57 20.69
CA THR A 300 -10.40 -0.25 21.31
C THR A 300 -11.81 0.08 21.74
N THR A 301 -11.95 1.05 22.63
CA THR A 301 -13.25 1.63 23.01
C THR A 301 -13.22 3.13 22.77
N PHE A 302 -14.08 3.62 21.92
CA PHE A 302 -14.29 5.06 21.73
C PHE A 302 -15.41 5.52 22.65
N ASN A 303 -15.04 6.31 23.64
CA ASN A 303 -16.00 6.83 24.62
C ASN A 303 -16.80 8.00 24.03
N LYS A 304 -18.07 8.09 24.38
CA LYS A 304 -18.97 9.20 24.04
C LYS A 304 -18.96 9.51 22.54
N VAL A 305 -19.25 8.49 21.73
CA VAL A 305 -19.26 8.63 20.27
C VAL A 305 -20.34 9.58 19.77
N GLU A 306 -20.02 10.31 18.71
CA GLU A 306 -20.93 11.23 18.04
C GLU A 306 -21.33 10.77 16.64
N SER A 307 -20.70 9.71 16.14
CA SER A 307 -21.03 9.06 14.88
C SER A 307 -21.16 7.55 15.06
N GLY A 308 -22.01 6.93 14.26
CA GLY A 308 -22.13 5.48 14.16
C GLY A 308 -21.37 4.88 12.97
N LYS A 309 -20.56 5.67 12.26
CA LYS A 309 -19.82 5.25 11.08
C LYS A 309 -18.35 5.06 11.40
N PHE A 310 -17.83 3.90 11.01
CA PHE A 310 -16.47 3.48 11.30
C PHE A 310 -15.80 2.98 10.03
N THR A 311 -14.56 3.38 9.80
CA THR A 311 -13.68 2.84 8.76
C THR A 311 -12.57 2.07 9.43
N ILE A 312 -12.44 0.79 9.07
CA ILE A 312 -11.45 -0.12 9.60
C ILE A 312 -10.53 -0.57 8.46
N VAL A 313 -9.23 -0.42 8.63
CA VAL A 313 -8.22 -0.90 7.68
C VAL A 313 -7.28 -1.84 8.39
N VAL A 314 -7.09 -3.02 7.82
CA VAL A 314 -6.11 -4.00 8.29
C VAL A 314 -5.12 -4.26 7.17
N THR A 315 -3.84 -4.13 7.49
CA THR A 315 -2.75 -4.29 6.51
C THR A 315 -1.84 -5.43 6.94
N ASP A 316 -1.49 -6.28 5.99
CA ASP A 316 -0.55 -7.37 6.20
C ASP A 316 0.92 -6.96 5.99
N SER A 317 1.83 -7.91 6.19
CA SER A 317 3.28 -7.72 6.03
C SER A 317 3.72 -7.42 4.60
N ARG A 318 2.91 -7.78 3.60
CA ARG A 318 3.11 -7.47 2.18
C ARG A 318 2.63 -6.08 1.78
N GLY A 319 1.92 -5.37 2.68
CA GLY A 319 1.27 -4.11 2.40
C GLY A 319 -0.12 -4.25 1.76
N LEU A 320 -0.64 -5.47 1.64
CA LEU A 320 -1.99 -5.72 1.18
C LEU A 320 -2.99 -5.37 2.28
N SER A 321 -4.08 -4.71 1.93
CA SER A 321 -5.03 -4.19 2.91
C SER A 321 -6.46 -4.57 2.58
N THR A 322 -7.23 -4.81 3.65
CA THR A 322 -8.69 -4.91 3.59
C THR A 322 -9.30 -3.74 4.35
N THR A 323 -10.23 -3.06 3.71
CA THR A 323 -10.98 -1.95 4.30
C THR A 323 -12.44 -2.34 4.50
N LEU A 324 -12.94 -2.14 5.72
CA LEU A 324 -14.35 -2.32 6.06
C LEU A 324 -14.95 -0.97 6.49
N ASN A 325 -16.07 -0.60 5.88
CA ASN A 325 -16.91 0.51 6.33
C ASN A 325 -18.11 -0.07 7.07
N VAL A 326 -18.19 0.21 8.35
CA VAL A 326 -19.24 -0.34 9.24
C VAL A 326 -20.11 0.81 9.74
N SER A 327 -21.42 0.68 9.55
CA SER A 327 -22.41 1.62 10.08
C SER A 327 -23.23 0.96 11.19
N LYS A 328 -23.25 1.58 12.35
CA LYS A 328 -24.12 1.23 13.47
C LYS A 328 -25.26 2.22 13.57
N LYS A 329 -26.42 1.75 13.99
CA LYS A 329 -27.54 2.63 14.31
C LYS A 329 -27.13 3.59 15.42
N LEU A 330 -27.24 4.89 15.15
CA LEU A 330 -26.97 5.95 16.12
C LEU A 330 -28.29 6.68 16.42
N ILE A 331 -28.63 6.75 17.68
CA ILE A 331 -29.71 7.63 18.15
C ILE A 331 -29.11 9.01 18.27
N ASP A 332 -29.59 9.95 17.45
CA ASP A 332 -29.16 11.35 17.44
C ASP A 332 -29.77 12.07 18.66
N TYR A 333 -29.25 11.73 19.83
CA TYR A 333 -29.68 12.31 21.09
C TYR A 333 -29.29 13.78 21.15
N ILE A 334 -30.24 14.60 21.59
CA ILE A 334 -30.06 16.02 21.84
C ILE A 334 -29.85 16.19 23.33
N LYS A 335 -28.64 16.65 23.72
CA LYS A 335 -28.31 16.83 25.14
C LYS A 335 -29.22 17.86 25.76
N LEU A 336 -29.90 17.47 26.86
CA LEU A 336 -30.77 18.35 27.62
C LEU A 336 -29.99 19.58 28.14
N ALA A 337 -30.45 20.75 27.82
CA ALA A 337 -29.89 22.01 28.31
C ALA A 337 -30.92 23.15 28.22
N PHE A 338 -30.89 24.04 29.18
CA PHE A 338 -31.61 25.28 29.06
C PHE A 338 -30.91 26.23 28.07
N THR A 339 -31.67 26.84 27.19
CA THR A 339 -31.19 27.89 26.26
C THR A 339 -31.49 29.30 26.77
N ASP A 340 -32.56 29.48 27.53
CA ASP A 340 -32.89 30.74 28.21
C ASP A 340 -33.66 30.42 29.48
N VAL A 341 -33.39 31.17 30.55
CA VAL A 341 -34.12 31.10 31.79
C VAL A 341 -34.23 32.49 32.38
N LYS A 342 -35.45 33.00 32.58
CA LYS A 342 -35.74 34.30 33.12
C LYS A 342 -36.66 34.18 34.32
N VAL A 343 -36.30 34.84 35.42
CA VAL A 343 -37.14 35.00 36.61
C VAL A 343 -37.39 36.50 36.76
N LYS A 344 -38.65 36.88 36.83
CA LYS A 344 -39.02 38.30 36.96
C LYS A 344 -40.18 38.50 37.90
N ARG A 345 -40.21 39.63 38.59
CA ARG A 345 -41.41 40.11 39.28
C ARG A 345 -42.43 40.66 38.26
N GLU A 346 -43.68 40.64 38.59
CA GLU A 346 -44.74 41.26 37.81
C GLU A 346 -44.53 42.81 37.69
N SER A 347 -44.15 43.44 38.79
CA SER A 347 -43.71 44.84 38.86
C SER A 347 -42.67 44.99 39.98
N SER A 348 -42.05 46.18 40.12
CA SER A 348 -41.03 46.42 41.15
C SER A 348 -41.57 46.25 42.60
N THR A 349 -42.82 46.43 42.81
CA THR A 349 -43.50 46.29 44.11
C THR A 349 -44.42 45.08 44.24
N SER A 350 -44.45 44.22 43.21
CA SER A 350 -45.29 43.03 43.25
C SER A 350 -44.59 41.87 43.99
N SER A 351 -45.35 41.12 44.78
CA SER A 351 -44.92 39.88 45.40
C SER A 351 -45.08 38.69 44.48
N LYS A 352 -45.66 38.86 43.29
CA LYS A 352 -45.75 37.77 42.28
C LYS A 352 -44.48 37.68 41.47
N VAL A 353 -43.98 36.46 41.33
CA VAL A 353 -42.78 36.14 40.55
C VAL A 353 -43.13 35.12 39.48
N TYR A 354 -42.63 35.39 38.29
CA TYR A 354 -42.87 34.58 37.12
C TYR A 354 -41.54 33.99 36.60
N LEU A 355 -41.61 32.75 36.13
CA LEU A 355 -40.53 32.02 35.49
C LEU A 355 -40.88 31.83 34.01
N THR A 356 -39.92 32.09 33.17
CA THR A 356 -39.94 31.72 31.74
C THR A 356 -38.66 30.93 31.44
N TYR A 357 -38.76 29.82 30.73
CA TYR A 357 -37.60 29.11 30.26
C TYR A 357 -37.83 28.46 28.90
N THR A 358 -36.75 28.26 28.19
CA THR A 358 -36.65 27.44 26.98
C THR A 358 -35.43 26.56 27.08
N GLY A 359 -35.47 25.41 26.42
CA GLY A 359 -34.35 24.47 26.41
C GLY A 359 -34.48 23.48 25.28
N GLN A 360 -33.38 22.80 24.99
CA GLN A 360 -33.36 21.66 24.06
C GLN A 360 -33.58 20.36 24.83
N TYR A 361 -34.28 19.42 24.20
CA TYR A 361 -34.63 18.14 24.79
C TYR A 361 -34.86 17.09 23.72
N PHE A 362 -34.41 15.84 23.99
CA PHE A 362 -34.68 14.70 23.13
C PHE A 362 -36.02 14.05 23.56
N SER A 363 -37.09 14.36 22.86
CA SER A 363 -38.46 13.92 23.20
C SER A 363 -38.84 12.53 22.67
N LYS A 364 -37.87 11.76 22.13
CA LYS A 364 -38.11 10.45 21.47
C LYS A 364 -37.71 9.29 22.35
N SER A 365 -38.06 8.07 21.89
CA SER A 365 -37.62 6.83 22.52
C SER A 365 -36.17 6.52 22.17
N PHE A 366 -35.44 5.91 23.11
CA PHE A 366 -34.14 5.29 22.87
C PHE A 366 -34.25 3.88 22.21
N GLY A 367 -35.46 3.43 22.00
CA GLY A 367 -35.76 2.08 21.51
C GLY A 367 -36.66 1.35 22.50
N SER A 368 -36.12 0.81 23.58
CA SER A 368 -36.91 0.19 24.63
C SER A 368 -37.65 1.20 25.50
N LEU A 369 -37.02 2.30 25.84
CA LEU A 369 -37.53 3.27 26.82
C LEU A 369 -37.72 4.65 26.20
N LEU A 370 -38.87 5.27 26.50
CA LEU A 370 -39.13 6.65 26.17
C LEU A 370 -38.28 7.56 27.08
N ASN A 371 -37.70 8.61 26.52
CA ASN A 371 -37.07 9.65 27.31
C ASN A 371 -38.14 10.47 28.06
N THR A 372 -37.93 10.67 29.33
CA THR A 372 -38.82 11.46 30.21
C THR A 372 -38.05 12.65 30.75
N ILE A 373 -38.74 13.79 30.91
CA ILE A 373 -38.19 15.04 31.41
C ILE A 373 -38.78 15.38 32.78
N SER A 374 -37.96 15.83 33.69
CA SER A 374 -38.36 16.53 34.90
C SER A 374 -37.71 17.90 34.88
N VAL A 375 -38.46 18.94 35.18
CA VAL A 375 -37.97 20.30 35.37
C VAL A 375 -38.43 20.78 36.74
N ARG A 376 -37.51 21.23 37.57
CA ARG A 376 -37.79 21.63 38.94
C ARG A 376 -37.13 22.96 39.27
N TYR A 377 -37.69 23.67 40.23
CA TYR A 377 -37.06 24.84 40.78
C TYR A 377 -37.13 24.84 42.31
N ARG A 378 -36.24 25.56 42.94
CA ARG A 378 -36.30 25.93 44.35
C ARG A 378 -35.81 27.36 44.53
N THR A 379 -36.19 27.92 45.66
CA THR A 379 -35.96 29.33 45.95
C THR A 379 -35.51 29.49 47.39
N ARG A 380 -34.86 30.61 47.66
CA ARG A 380 -34.56 31.08 49.01
C ARG A 380 -34.50 32.61 49.05
N ILE A 381 -34.71 33.20 50.23
CA ILE A 381 -34.21 34.54 50.50
C ILE A 381 -32.67 34.47 50.38
N LYS A 382 -32.05 35.49 49.81
CA LYS A 382 -30.59 35.51 49.62
C LYS A 382 -29.89 35.18 50.94
N ASP A 383 -28.93 34.22 50.84
CA ASP A 383 -28.15 33.70 51.94
C ASP A 383 -28.93 32.90 53.01
N GLY A 384 -30.23 32.66 52.80
CA GLY A 384 -31.08 31.81 53.65
C GLY A 384 -31.09 30.34 53.24
N THR A 385 -31.99 29.58 53.87
CA THR A 385 -32.16 28.14 53.56
C THR A 385 -32.97 27.96 52.28
N TRP A 386 -32.54 27.00 51.44
CA TRP A 386 -33.26 26.60 50.24
C TRP A 386 -34.60 25.94 50.61
N SER A 387 -35.67 26.26 49.86
CA SER A 387 -36.90 25.48 49.87
C SER A 387 -36.70 24.08 49.27
N GLU A 388 -37.65 23.20 49.47
CA GLU A 388 -37.78 21.99 48.69
C GLU A 388 -37.95 22.30 47.21
N TYR A 389 -37.51 21.37 46.33
CA TYR A 389 -37.75 21.49 44.92
C TYR A 389 -39.23 21.31 44.59
N LYS A 390 -39.73 22.17 43.72
CA LYS A 390 -41.10 22.14 43.19
C LYS A 390 -41.04 21.76 41.70
N GLU A 391 -41.90 20.82 41.27
CA GLU A 391 -41.99 20.38 39.88
C GLU A 391 -42.64 21.46 39.00
N LEU A 392 -42.16 21.50 37.77
CA LEU A 392 -42.71 22.28 36.68
C LEU A 392 -43.14 21.34 35.55
N ASN A 393 -44.25 21.63 34.90
CA ASN A 393 -44.75 20.85 33.76
C ASN A 393 -44.34 21.52 32.45
N PRO A 394 -43.21 21.16 31.85
CA PRO A 394 -42.78 21.78 30.61
C PRO A 394 -43.72 21.45 29.45
N THR A 395 -43.92 22.39 28.56
CA THR A 395 -44.46 22.11 27.23
C THR A 395 -43.32 21.50 26.39
N VAL A 396 -43.55 20.29 25.94
CA VAL A 396 -42.60 19.58 25.07
C VAL A 396 -43.07 19.70 23.62
N ASN A 397 -42.21 20.26 22.76
CA ASN A 397 -42.49 20.39 21.34
C ASN A 397 -41.26 19.94 20.54
N ASP A 398 -41.36 18.77 19.90
CA ASP A 398 -40.29 18.06 19.19
C ASP A 398 -38.94 18.04 19.96
N LYS A 399 -38.03 18.94 19.64
CA LYS A 399 -36.66 19.00 20.21
C LYS A 399 -36.50 20.03 21.31
N MET A 400 -37.60 20.60 21.78
CA MET A 400 -37.58 21.72 22.72
C MET A 400 -38.52 21.50 23.92
N ILE A 401 -38.12 22.09 25.02
CA ILE A 401 -38.97 22.34 26.18
C ILE A 401 -39.12 23.82 26.37
N SER A 402 -40.31 24.26 26.79
CA SER A 402 -40.55 25.66 27.09
C SER A 402 -41.64 25.80 28.12
N GLN A 403 -41.61 26.93 28.82
CA GLN A 403 -42.71 27.48 29.56
C GLN A 403 -42.58 29.00 29.59
N SER A 404 -43.69 29.68 29.53
CA SER A 404 -43.71 31.13 29.50
C SER A 404 -44.61 31.70 30.61
N ASN A 405 -44.08 32.66 31.35
CA ASN A 405 -44.79 33.39 32.39
C ASN A 405 -45.56 32.52 33.41
N ILE A 406 -44.90 31.42 33.89
CA ILE A 406 -45.47 30.62 34.99
C ILE A 406 -45.39 31.43 36.27
N LEU A 407 -46.51 31.61 36.95
CA LEU A 407 -46.52 32.16 38.32
C LEU A 407 -45.94 31.11 39.26
N ILE A 408 -44.75 31.35 39.80
CA ILE A 408 -44.04 30.42 40.72
C ILE A 408 -44.33 30.74 42.20
N GLY A 409 -44.95 31.86 42.45
CA GLY A 409 -45.45 32.24 43.77
C GLY A 409 -45.90 33.69 43.84
N SER A 410 -46.73 34.00 44.87
CA SER A 410 -47.27 35.35 45.15
C SER A 410 -46.87 35.87 46.54
N ASP A 411 -45.91 35.21 47.18
CA ASP A 411 -45.43 35.47 48.54
C ASP A 411 -44.00 36.00 48.60
N PHE A 412 -43.45 36.39 47.47
CA PHE A 412 -42.10 36.92 47.37
C PHE A 412 -42.05 38.40 47.77
N SER A 413 -41.79 38.70 49.01
CA SER A 413 -41.70 40.09 49.48
C SER A 413 -40.77 40.92 48.59
N TYR A 414 -41.26 42.06 48.12
CA TYR A 414 -40.45 42.95 47.29
C TYR A 414 -39.30 43.64 48.07
N HIS A 415 -39.30 43.53 49.40
CA HIS A 415 -38.23 44.05 50.27
C HIS A 415 -37.03 43.14 50.34
N ASN A 416 -37.10 41.87 49.82
CA ASN A 416 -36.04 40.87 49.90
C ASN A 416 -35.45 40.55 48.51
N ASN A 417 -34.18 40.24 48.49
CA ASN A 417 -33.53 39.56 47.38
C ASN A 417 -33.84 38.07 47.47
N TYR A 418 -34.12 37.45 46.35
CA TYR A 418 -34.36 35.99 46.28
C TYR A 418 -33.43 35.34 45.26
N GLU A 419 -32.92 34.19 45.59
CA GLU A 419 -32.14 33.32 44.72
C GLU A 419 -33.01 32.13 44.27
N PHE A 420 -32.80 31.73 43.04
CA PHE A 420 -33.50 30.63 42.41
C PHE A 420 -32.49 29.65 41.84
N GLN A 421 -32.76 28.37 42.00
CA GLN A 421 -32.12 27.29 41.27
C GLN A 421 -33.20 26.60 40.43
N ILE A 422 -32.91 26.49 39.14
CA ILE A 422 -33.75 25.80 38.16
C ILE A 422 -32.91 24.67 37.61
N VAL A 423 -33.44 23.46 37.61
CA VAL A 423 -32.79 22.23 37.16
C VAL A 423 -33.71 21.48 36.23
N ALA A 424 -33.12 20.71 35.35
CA ALA A 424 -33.82 19.72 34.54
C ALA A 424 -33.05 18.42 34.53
N SER A 425 -33.72 17.30 34.40
CA SER A 425 -33.12 15.99 34.20
C SER A 425 -33.90 15.16 33.21
N ASP A 426 -33.19 14.29 32.50
CA ASP A 426 -33.80 13.25 31.69
C ASP A 426 -33.13 11.90 32.00
N LYS A 427 -33.30 10.90 31.13
CA LYS A 427 -32.71 9.57 31.34
C LYS A 427 -31.18 9.55 31.28
N LEU A 428 -30.53 10.59 30.72
CA LEU A 428 -29.08 10.67 30.50
C LEU A 428 -28.40 11.86 31.17
N VAL A 429 -29.12 12.96 31.38
CA VAL A 429 -28.58 14.18 31.93
C VAL A 429 -29.16 14.42 33.32
N SER A 430 -28.28 14.61 34.30
CA SER A 430 -28.64 14.87 35.68
C SER A 430 -28.97 16.35 35.92
N GLU A 431 -29.66 16.62 37.00
CA GLU A 431 -30.00 17.98 37.45
C GLU A 431 -28.77 18.87 37.69
N SER A 432 -27.67 18.27 38.15
CA SER A 432 -26.43 19.00 38.41
C SER A 432 -25.78 19.55 37.12
N GLU A 433 -26.01 18.89 35.98
CA GLU A 433 -25.50 19.32 34.68
C GLU A 433 -26.31 20.46 34.06
N THR A 434 -27.53 20.65 34.49
CA THR A 434 -28.47 21.67 33.94
C THR A 434 -28.71 22.82 34.88
N LEU A 435 -28.12 22.82 36.08
CA LEU A 435 -28.37 23.79 37.14
C LEU A 435 -28.15 25.25 36.65
N ILE A 436 -29.23 26.02 36.66
CA ILE A 436 -29.24 27.45 36.40
C ILE A 436 -29.53 28.18 37.70
N LYS A 437 -28.72 29.20 38.00
CA LYS A 437 -28.95 30.12 39.13
C LYS A 437 -29.48 31.45 38.62
N ARG A 438 -30.52 31.99 39.27
CA ARG A 438 -31.06 33.31 38.97
C ARG A 438 -31.31 34.05 40.29
N GLU A 439 -31.28 35.35 40.24
CA GLU A 439 -31.57 36.23 41.38
C GLU A 439 -32.61 37.27 40.96
N ILE A 440 -33.58 37.55 41.80
CA ILE A 440 -34.37 38.74 41.72
C ILE A 440 -34.02 39.65 42.91
N LYS A 441 -33.82 40.88 42.62
CA LYS A 441 -33.49 41.86 43.67
C LYS A 441 -34.73 42.41 44.30
N LYS A 442 -34.59 43.02 45.48
CA LYS A 442 -35.66 43.80 46.14
C LYS A 442 -36.19 44.85 45.17
N GLY A 443 -37.49 45.18 45.29
CA GLY A 443 -38.20 45.99 44.33
C GLY A 443 -37.93 47.51 44.41
N GLU A 444 -37.26 47.98 45.43
CA GLU A 444 -36.78 49.35 45.49
C GLU A 444 -35.45 49.46 44.73
N GLY A 445 -35.56 49.94 43.51
CA GLY A 445 -34.41 50.19 42.66
C GLY A 445 -34.21 49.11 41.54
N LEU A 446 -35.00 49.24 40.48
CA LEU A 446 -34.59 48.74 39.18
C LEU A 446 -33.23 49.35 38.87
N PHE A 447 -32.21 48.52 39.01
CA PHE A 447 -30.87 48.81 38.54
C PHE A 447 -30.42 50.27 38.82
N GLU A 448 -30.33 50.69 40.10
CA GLU A 448 -29.39 51.72 40.42
C GLU A 448 -27.99 51.21 40.21
N ILE A 449 -27.38 51.52 39.06
CA ILE A 449 -25.94 51.68 39.03
C ILE A 449 -25.67 52.82 39.98
N ARG A 450 -25.34 52.48 41.26
CA ARG A 450 -25.07 53.53 42.24
C ARG A 450 -23.90 54.34 41.71
N LYS A 451 -24.20 55.61 41.46
CA LYS A 451 -23.29 56.67 41.07
C LYS A 451 -21.94 56.64 41.74
N GLU A 452 -21.85 56.00 42.89
CA GLU A 452 -20.72 55.97 43.78
C GLU A 452 -19.75 54.76 43.51
N LEU A 453 -20.24 53.67 42.89
CA LEU A 453 -19.40 52.49 42.68
C LEU A 453 -18.61 52.49 41.37
N PHE A 454 -19.09 53.19 40.34
CA PHE A 454 -18.47 53.25 39.02
C PHE A 454 -18.24 54.66 38.46
N GLY A 455 -18.62 55.74 39.20
CA GLY A 455 -18.45 57.12 38.70
C GLY A 455 -19.20 57.41 37.39
N ILE A 456 -20.24 56.65 37.09
CA ILE A 456 -21.05 56.82 35.88
C ILE A 456 -22.23 57.76 36.20
N HIS A 457 -22.14 58.97 35.68
CA HIS A 457 -23.19 59.94 35.73
C HIS A 457 -23.96 59.93 34.40
N GLY A 458 -25.14 59.27 34.33
CA GLY A 458 -25.97 59.24 33.13
C GLY A 458 -26.91 58.03 33.05
N SER A 459 -27.94 58.12 32.23
CA SER A 459 -28.82 57.03 31.91
C SER A 459 -28.12 56.04 31.00
N PHE A 460 -28.26 54.71 31.29
CA PHE A 460 -27.84 53.64 30.42
C PHE A 460 -28.89 53.54 29.30
N GLU A 461 -28.58 54.04 28.11
CA GLU A 461 -29.45 53.89 26.96
C GLU A 461 -29.00 52.69 26.13
N SER A 462 -29.88 51.75 25.90
CA SER A 462 -29.72 50.73 24.87
C SER A 462 -30.10 51.38 23.53
N ASP A 463 -29.15 51.49 22.61
CA ASP A 463 -29.47 51.90 21.25
C ASP A 463 -30.29 50.80 20.58
N SER A 464 -31.55 51.07 20.32
CA SER A 464 -32.45 50.11 19.65
C SER A 464 -32.11 49.87 18.19
N LYS A 465 -31.19 50.62 17.61
CA LYS A 465 -30.71 50.47 16.24
C LYS A 465 -29.26 49.99 16.24
N PRO A 466 -28.94 48.95 15.47
CA PRO A 466 -27.56 48.52 15.31
C PRO A 466 -26.67 49.63 14.75
N LEU A 467 -25.46 49.73 15.25
CA LEU A 467 -24.40 50.49 14.60
C LEU A 467 -23.98 49.74 13.32
N THR A 468 -24.31 50.31 12.17
CA THR A 468 -23.94 49.69 10.90
C THR A 468 -22.98 50.61 10.18
N GLN A 469 -21.83 50.09 9.79
CA GLN A 469 -20.77 50.84 9.09
C GLN A 469 -20.32 52.12 9.81
N LYS A 470 -20.36 52.12 11.13
CA LYS A 470 -19.90 53.24 11.96
C LYS A 470 -18.45 53.08 12.35
N ASP A 471 -17.72 54.17 12.41
CA ASP A 471 -16.37 54.18 13.00
C ASP A 471 -16.49 54.19 14.53
N LEU A 472 -15.99 53.12 15.17
CA LEU A 472 -16.03 53.02 16.63
C LEU A 472 -15.18 54.09 17.34
N ASN A 473 -14.25 54.73 16.64
CA ASN A 473 -13.51 55.87 17.18
C ASN A 473 -14.38 57.10 17.38
N SER A 474 -15.45 57.22 16.60
CA SER A 474 -16.43 58.32 16.71
C SER A 474 -17.53 58.08 17.76
N CYS A 475 -17.57 56.89 18.34
CA CYS A 475 -18.56 56.47 19.31
C CYS A 475 -18.17 56.92 20.74
N ILE A 476 -18.19 58.25 20.99
CA ILE A 476 -17.66 58.85 22.23
C ILE A 476 -18.68 59.68 23.01
N SER A 477 -19.81 59.98 22.41
CA SER A 477 -20.70 61.03 22.92
C SER A 477 -21.51 60.66 24.17
N ARG A 478 -21.67 59.39 24.50
CA ARG A 478 -22.46 58.90 25.64
C ARG A 478 -22.07 57.46 26.04
N THR A 479 -22.48 57.04 27.24
CA THR A 479 -22.43 55.63 27.65
C THR A 479 -23.63 54.89 27.07
N TYR A 480 -23.35 53.82 26.30
CA TYR A 480 -24.41 53.02 25.67
C TYR A 480 -23.90 51.60 25.34
N PHE A 481 -24.85 50.72 25.08
CA PHE A 481 -24.61 49.38 24.55
C PHE A 481 -25.28 49.24 23.19
N ALA A 482 -24.59 48.77 22.19
CA ALA A 482 -25.14 48.65 20.84
C ALA A 482 -24.60 47.40 20.10
N THR A 483 -25.42 46.85 19.23
CA THR A 483 -24.99 45.87 18.27
C THR A 483 -24.15 46.53 17.17
N CYS A 484 -23.02 45.99 16.82
CA CYS A 484 -22.13 46.45 15.76
C CYS A 484 -22.16 45.51 14.57
N ILE A 485 -22.46 46.08 13.37
CA ILE A 485 -22.47 45.33 12.10
C ILE A 485 -21.58 46.05 11.11
N LYS A 486 -20.50 45.37 10.66
CA LYS A 486 -19.52 45.93 9.72
C LYS A 486 -19.02 47.32 10.09
N CYS A 487 -18.80 47.56 11.40
CA CYS A 487 -18.22 48.79 11.89
C CYS A 487 -16.73 48.88 11.61
N TYR A 488 -16.18 50.10 11.52
CA TYR A 488 -14.75 50.36 11.34
C TYR A 488 -14.05 50.47 12.70
N ASN A 489 -12.77 50.19 12.70
CA ASN A 489 -11.90 50.24 13.90
C ASN A 489 -12.35 49.28 15.00
N THR A 490 -12.96 48.14 14.63
CA THR A 490 -13.21 47.01 15.52
C THR A 490 -11.90 46.26 15.84
N PRO A 491 -11.83 45.45 16.93
CA PRO A 491 -10.69 44.61 17.17
C PRO A 491 -10.52 43.62 15.99
N ASN A 492 -9.30 43.46 15.46
CA ASN A 492 -8.97 42.51 14.40
C ASN A 492 -9.93 42.52 13.18
N ASN A 493 -10.56 43.67 12.88
CA ASN A 493 -11.55 43.85 11.82
C ASN A 493 -12.80 42.93 11.95
N ILE A 494 -13.23 42.65 13.17
CA ILE A 494 -14.41 41.82 13.43
C ILE A 494 -15.66 42.54 12.88
N GLU A 495 -16.40 41.84 12.01
CA GLU A 495 -17.56 42.43 11.31
C GLU A 495 -18.86 42.45 12.14
N PHE A 496 -18.99 41.59 13.14
CA PHE A 496 -20.17 41.48 13.98
C PHE A 496 -19.81 41.31 15.44
N GLY A 497 -20.45 42.10 16.28
CA GLY A 497 -20.26 42.05 17.73
C GLY A 497 -21.12 43.05 18.47
N TYR A 498 -20.79 43.28 19.74
CA TYR A 498 -21.50 44.20 20.60
C TYR A 498 -20.52 45.21 21.22
N LEU A 499 -20.85 46.45 21.20
CA LEU A 499 -20.09 47.54 21.79
C LEU A 499 -20.73 48.03 23.08
N LEU A 500 -19.97 48.03 24.17
CA LEU A 500 -20.27 48.84 25.35
C LEU A 500 -19.28 50.01 25.35
N ASN A 501 -19.81 51.21 25.14
CA ASN A 501 -19.05 52.43 25.27
C ASN A 501 -19.35 53.08 26.64
N ILE A 502 -18.29 53.33 27.41
CA ILE A 502 -18.39 54.04 28.69
C ILE A 502 -17.71 55.37 28.50
N SER A 503 -18.52 56.43 28.53
CA SER A 503 -18.06 57.80 28.42
C SER A 503 -18.08 58.50 29.79
N ARG A 504 -17.04 59.25 30.10
CA ARG A 504 -17.00 60.05 31.30
C ARG A 504 -18.05 61.19 31.19
N ASN A 505 -18.88 61.35 32.20
CA ASN A 505 -19.91 62.35 32.21
C ASN A 505 -19.36 63.70 32.67
N GLY A 506 -19.13 64.58 31.73
CA GLY A 506 -18.70 66.01 31.99
C GLY A 506 -18.52 66.68 30.63
N THR A 507 -18.93 67.89 30.53
CA THR A 507 -19.21 68.60 29.26
C THR A 507 -18.01 68.68 28.30
N ASP A 508 -16.82 68.83 28.82
CA ASP A 508 -15.62 69.04 27.98
C ASP A 508 -14.63 67.90 27.97
N GLU A 509 -14.83 66.84 28.78
CA GLU A 509 -13.89 65.73 28.92
C GLU A 509 -14.33 64.46 28.18
N ARG A 510 -15.52 64.42 27.55
CA ARG A 510 -16.04 63.25 26.82
C ARG A 510 -15.18 62.87 25.64
N GLU A 511 -14.54 63.86 25.05
CA GLU A 511 -13.61 63.65 23.94
C GLU A 511 -12.20 63.25 24.40
N LEU A 512 -11.93 63.28 25.72
CA LEU A 512 -10.60 63.01 26.25
C LEU A 512 -10.45 61.59 26.77
N TYR A 513 -11.50 61.08 27.43
CA TYR A 513 -11.41 59.81 28.19
C TYR A 513 -12.67 58.96 28.00
N ASN A 514 -12.55 57.90 27.22
CA ASN A 514 -13.59 56.91 27.01
C ASN A 514 -13.00 55.50 27.19
N LYS A 515 -13.84 54.53 27.52
CA LYS A 515 -13.50 53.12 27.55
C LYS A 515 -14.51 52.34 26.73
N GLN A 516 -14.03 51.53 25.85
CA GLN A 516 -14.85 50.65 25.04
C GLN A 516 -14.54 49.20 25.32
N PHE A 517 -15.59 48.39 25.43
CA PHE A 517 -15.52 46.94 25.44
C PHE A 517 -16.23 46.44 24.19
N PHE A 518 -15.58 45.60 23.45
CA PHE A 518 -16.16 44.97 22.28
C PHE A 518 -16.25 43.45 22.53
N PHE A 519 -17.45 42.93 22.39
CA PHE A 519 -17.75 41.50 22.53
C PHE A 519 -17.92 40.95 21.13
N ASP A 520 -17.04 40.01 20.75
CA ASP A 520 -17.13 39.36 19.46
C ASP A 520 -18.41 38.54 19.35
N GLY A 521 -19.20 38.78 18.33
CA GLY A 521 -20.48 38.09 18.12
C GLY A 521 -20.36 36.69 17.56
N THR A 522 -19.15 36.26 17.20
CA THR A 522 -18.85 34.93 16.60
C THR A 522 -18.02 34.06 17.52
N THR A 523 -17.27 34.64 18.42
CA THR A 523 -16.46 33.96 19.44
C THR A 523 -16.89 34.45 20.83
N ASN A 524 -16.35 33.92 21.90
CA ASN A 524 -16.57 34.41 23.25
C ASN A 524 -15.49 35.44 23.68
N ASP A 525 -14.82 36.03 22.71
CA ASP A 525 -13.72 36.93 22.97
C ASP A 525 -14.20 38.32 23.35
N ILE A 526 -13.56 38.91 24.33
CA ILE A 526 -13.81 40.28 24.78
C ILE A 526 -12.55 41.08 24.55
N TYR A 527 -12.74 42.28 24.02
CA TYR A 527 -11.67 43.23 23.78
C TYR A 527 -11.95 44.51 24.51
N VAL A 528 -10.93 45.16 25.03
CA VAL A 528 -11.03 46.45 25.68
C VAL A 528 -10.03 47.44 25.11
N ARG A 529 -10.44 48.70 24.99
CA ARG A 529 -9.54 49.82 24.72
C ARG A 529 -9.94 51.04 25.50
N THR A 530 -9.00 51.92 25.67
CA THR A 530 -9.20 53.18 26.41
C THR A 530 -8.78 54.34 25.51
N MET A 531 -9.51 55.42 25.56
CA MET A 531 -9.09 56.68 24.98
C MET A 531 -8.32 57.48 26.03
N ASN A 532 -7.20 58.01 25.66
CA ASN A 532 -6.37 58.89 26.50
C ASN A 532 -6.06 60.17 25.68
N ASN A 533 -6.50 61.30 26.17
CA ASN A 533 -6.30 62.61 25.58
C ASN A 533 -6.64 62.65 24.06
N LYS A 534 -7.90 62.32 23.73
CA LYS A 534 -8.47 62.28 22.35
C LYS A 534 -7.89 61.17 21.43
N SER A 535 -7.00 60.31 21.92
CA SER A 535 -6.43 59.24 21.13
C SER A 535 -6.82 57.87 21.69
N TRP A 536 -7.33 56.98 20.82
CA TRP A 536 -7.63 55.59 21.19
C TRP A 536 -6.34 54.75 21.24
N LEU A 537 -6.17 54.03 22.33
CA LEU A 537 -5.20 52.98 22.43
C LEU A 537 -5.67 51.75 21.60
N SER A 538 -4.74 50.87 21.27
CA SER A 538 -5.07 49.62 20.58
C SER A 538 -6.02 48.75 21.41
N TRP A 539 -6.81 47.93 20.72
CA TRP A 539 -7.62 46.91 21.36
C TRP A 539 -6.74 45.84 22.03
N THR A 540 -7.09 45.50 23.24
CA THR A 540 -6.44 44.42 24.00
C THR A 540 -7.49 43.34 24.28
N LYS A 541 -7.19 42.09 23.96
CA LYS A 541 -8.03 40.94 24.31
C LYS A 541 -7.94 40.71 25.82
N VAL A 542 -9.07 40.47 26.47
CA VAL A 542 -9.20 40.25 27.93
C VAL A 542 -9.41 38.78 28.25
#